data_bbd5466d5b3ea04b3c399c641ac6509e
#
_entry.id   bbd5466d5b3ea04b3c399c641ac6509e
#
_cell.length_a   1.000
_cell.length_b   1.000
_cell.length_c   1.000
_cell.angle_alpha   90.00
_cell.angle_beta   90.00
_cell.angle_gamma   90.00
#
_symmetry.space_group_name_H-M   'P 1'
#
loop_
_entity.id
_entity.type
_entity.pdbx_description
1 polymer ?
#
loop_
_entity_poly.entity_id
_entity_poly.type
_entity_poly.pdbx_seq_one_letter_code
_entity_poly.pdbx_strand_id
1 'polypeptide(L)'
;MKTFARLIRRYVLAAVGVVLLLLFSGVALLGWLGWQEGCRLPQREYSSSEIADSMVETAEGLAFGAERTPQEWMNGYEWAMVLDDVGNIRWSYGLPQDLNHAYTPGDIAKFSRWYLADYPVFCWTEPYGLFVIGLPKGSLWKYSIYSSPDFALSMVRVLPAAALGLLMLGLVLCFWLSWRGAKRLETV
;
A
#
# COMPACT_ATOMS: atom_id res chain seq x y z
N MET A 1 -8.22 4.11 55.23
CA MET A 1 -7.25 3.55 54.26
C MET A 1 -7.86 2.60 53.20
N LYS A 2 -8.71 1.63 53.54
CA LYS A 2 -9.30 0.68 52.54
C LYS A 2 -10.21 1.35 51.48
N THR A 3 -10.92 2.42 51.85
CA THR A 3 -11.82 3.14 50.93
C THR A 3 -11.05 3.96 49.90
N PHE A 4 -9.96 4.57 50.32
CA PHE A 4 -9.04 5.36 49.50
C PHE A 4 -8.32 4.50 48.44
N ALA A 5 -7.78 3.37 48.82
CA ALA A 5 -7.16 2.43 47.90
C ALA A 5 -8.14 1.88 46.84
N ARG A 6 -9.42 1.69 47.21
CA ARG A 6 -10.49 1.31 46.26
C ARG A 6 -10.78 2.41 45.26
N LEU A 7 -10.79 3.66 45.69
CA LEU A 7 -11.03 4.82 44.81
C LEU A 7 -9.90 4.96 43.77
N ILE A 8 -8.65 4.96 44.20
CA ILE A 8 -7.48 5.02 43.32
C ILE A 8 -7.51 3.87 42.30
N ARG A 9 -7.74 2.64 42.76
CA ARG A 9 -7.81 1.49 41.87
C ARG A 9 -8.88 1.65 40.80
N ARG A 10 -10.06 2.20 41.11
CA ARG A 10 -11.12 2.46 40.14
C ARG A 10 -10.71 3.50 39.09
N TYR A 11 -10.08 4.59 39.50
CA TYR A 11 -9.60 5.63 38.56
C TYR A 11 -8.47 5.11 37.67
N VAL A 12 -7.54 4.36 38.21
CA VAL A 12 -6.44 3.75 37.43
C VAL A 12 -7.02 2.75 36.43
N LEU A 13 -7.93 1.88 36.84
CA LEU A 13 -8.56 0.93 35.93
C LEU A 13 -9.38 1.65 34.84
N ALA A 14 -10.10 2.71 35.17
CA ALA A 14 -10.82 3.51 34.19
C ALA A 14 -9.87 4.18 33.17
N ALA A 15 -8.77 4.75 33.65
CA ALA A 15 -7.76 5.36 32.79
C ALA A 15 -7.09 4.33 31.86
N VAL A 16 -6.72 3.17 32.38
CA VAL A 16 -6.21 2.05 31.57
C VAL A 16 -7.24 1.61 30.53
N GLY A 17 -8.51 1.48 30.93
CA GLY A 17 -9.61 1.14 30.03
C GLY A 17 -9.76 2.15 28.88
N VAL A 18 -9.70 3.45 29.16
CA VAL A 18 -9.77 4.51 28.13
C VAL A 18 -8.58 4.42 27.17
N VAL A 19 -7.36 4.25 27.68
CA VAL A 19 -6.16 4.12 26.84
C VAL A 19 -6.25 2.89 25.94
N LEU A 20 -6.65 1.75 26.48
CA LEU A 20 -6.83 0.52 25.69
C LEU A 20 -7.92 0.68 24.63
N LEU A 21 -9.01 1.35 24.96
CA LEU A 21 -10.11 1.63 24.02
C LEU A 21 -9.63 2.52 22.88
N LEU A 22 -8.85 3.57 23.16
CA LEU A 22 -8.27 4.45 22.13
C LEU A 22 -7.29 3.70 21.23
N LEU A 23 -6.44 2.86 21.80
CA LEU A 23 -5.50 2.03 21.03
C LEU A 23 -6.26 1.04 20.13
N PHE A 24 -7.25 0.35 20.69
CA PHE A 24 -8.06 -0.62 19.94
C PHE A 24 -8.85 0.07 18.82
N SER A 25 -9.47 1.22 19.11
CA SER A 25 -10.20 1.98 18.08
C SER A 25 -9.28 2.49 16.97
N GLY A 26 -8.04 2.91 17.31
CA GLY A 26 -7.04 3.31 16.33
C GLY A 26 -6.63 2.17 15.40
N VAL A 27 -6.32 1.00 15.98
CA VAL A 27 -5.98 -0.21 15.21
C VAL A 27 -7.17 -0.66 14.34
N ALA A 28 -8.38 -0.66 14.89
CA ALA A 28 -9.58 -1.03 14.16
C ALA A 28 -9.86 -0.07 12.98
N LEU A 29 -9.67 1.23 13.19
CA LEU A 29 -9.81 2.24 12.13
C LEU A 29 -8.79 2.03 11.02
N LEU A 30 -7.51 1.83 11.35
CA LEU A 30 -6.46 1.55 10.37
C LEU A 30 -6.74 0.25 9.61
N GLY A 31 -7.17 -0.80 10.31
CA GLY A 31 -7.56 -2.07 9.69
C GLY A 31 -8.74 -1.91 8.74
N TRP A 32 -9.75 -1.14 9.13
CA TRP A 32 -10.90 -0.85 8.28
C TRP A 32 -10.52 -0.04 7.03
N LEU A 33 -9.68 1.00 7.18
CA LEU A 33 -9.17 1.78 6.05
C LEU A 33 -8.35 0.91 5.09
N GLY A 34 -7.47 0.05 5.62
CA GLY A 34 -6.67 -0.87 4.80
C GLY A 34 -7.55 -1.90 4.07
N TRP A 35 -8.58 -2.43 4.73
CA TRP A 35 -9.55 -3.33 4.10
C TRP A 35 -10.35 -2.63 2.99
N GLN A 36 -10.82 -1.40 3.26
CA GLN A 36 -11.54 -0.61 2.28
C GLN A 36 -10.67 -0.31 1.03
N GLU A 37 -9.39 -0.01 1.24
CA GLU A 37 -8.43 0.20 0.15
C GLU A 37 -8.22 -1.10 -0.64
N GLY A 38 -8.03 -2.23 0.03
CA GLY A 38 -7.90 -3.54 -0.62
C GLY A 38 -9.10 -3.90 -1.49
N CYS A 39 -10.32 -3.52 -1.07
CA CYS A 39 -11.54 -3.73 -1.86
C CYS A 39 -11.67 -2.78 -3.07
N ARG A 40 -11.00 -1.62 -3.05
CA ARG A 40 -11.03 -0.63 -4.15
C ARG A 40 -10.01 -0.91 -5.22
N LEU A 41 -8.90 -1.57 -4.87
CA LEU A 41 -7.89 -1.94 -5.86
C LEU A 41 -8.48 -2.91 -6.88
N PRO A 42 -8.17 -2.76 -8.18
CA PRO A 42 -8.60 -3.72 -9.19
C PRO A 42 -8.21 -5.14 -8.77
N GLN A 43 -9.19 -6.01 -8.70
CA GLN A 43 -8.98 -7.45 -8.46
C GLN A 43 -8.24 -8.00 -9.68
N ARG A 44 -6.96 -8.28 -9.54
CA ARG A 44 -6.12 -8.86 -10.57
C ARG A 44 -5.85 -10.31 -10.22
N GLU A 45 -6.14 -11.19 -11.12
CA GLU A 45 -5.90 -12.62 -10.92
C GLU A 45 -4.42 -12.94 -11.07
N TYR A 46 -3.76 -12.23 -12.01
CA TYR A 46 -2.33 -12.40 -12.29
C TYR A 46 -1.57 -11.09 -12.07
N SER A 47 -0.33 -11.21 -11.62
CA SER A 47 0.58 -10.08 -11.56
C SER A 47 1.05 -9.69 -12.96
N SER A 48 1.43 -8.43 -13.16
CA SER A 48 1.95 -7.96 -14.43
C SER A 48 3.25 -8.69 -14.87
N SER A 49 4.04 -9.19 -13.91
CA SER A 49 5.23 -10.01 -14.20
C SER A 49 4.85 -11.40 -14.70
N GLU A 50 3.88 -12.07 -14.07
CA GLU A 50 3.42 -13.39 -14.53
C GLU A 50 2.85 -13.32 -15.95
N ILE A 51 2.14 -12.23 -16.27
CA ILE A 51 1.64 -12.01 -17.63
C ILE A 51 2.81 -11.80 -18.62
N ALA A 52 3.82 -11.01 -18.24
CA ALA A 52 5.00 -10.83 -19.06
C ALA A 52 5.73 -12.17 -19.30
N ASP A 53 5.97 -12.94 -18.25
CA ASP A 53 6.61 -14.27 -18.32
C ASP A 53 5.81 -15.27 -19.17
N SER A 54 4.49 -15.12 -19.25
CA SER A 54 3.61 -16.02 -20.01
C SER A 54 3.63 -15.80 -21.51
N MET A 55 4.18 -14.67 -22.00
CA MET A 55 4.22 -14.37 -23.43
C MET A 55 5.16 -15.31 -24.18
N VAL A 56 4.69 -15.82 -25.29
CA VAL A 56 5.46 -16.73 -26.14
C VAL A 56 5.58 -16.22 -27.56
N GLU A 57 6.72 -16.46 -28.18
CA GLU A 57 6.96 -16.15 -29.57
C GLU A 57 6.44 -17.31 -30.43
N THR A 58 5.47 -17.02 -31.29
CA THR A 58 4.86 -18.01 -32.20
C THR A 58 5.25 -17.70 -33.66
N ALA A 59 4.92 -18.59 -34.57
CA ALA A 59 5.17 -18.35 -36.01
C ALA A 59 4.41 -17.12 -36.57
N GLU A 60 3.32 -16.71 -35.90
CA GLU A 60 2.51 -15.56 -36.28
C GLU A 60 2.86 -14.27 -35.51
N GLY A 61 3.82 -14.34 -34.59
CA GLY A 61 4.26 -13.24 -33.74
C GLY A 61 4.11 -13.55 -32.25
N LEU A 62 4.12 -12.51 -31.40
CA LEU A 62 3.93 -12.65 -29.97
C LEU A 62 2.48 -12.96 -29.61
N ALA A 63 2.28 -13.88 -28.66
CA ALA A 63 0.96 -14.23 -28.14
C ALA A 63 1.04 -14.54 -26.64
N PHE A 64 -0.08 -14.48 -25.94
CA PHE A 64 -0.18 -15.03 -24.59
C PHE A 64 0.00 -16.55 -24.60
N GLY A 65 0.55 -17.11 -23.55
CA GLY A 65 0.66 -18.56 -23.37
C GLY A 65 -0.68 -19.27 -23.53
N ALA A 66 -0.66 -20.42 -24.20
CA ALA A 66 -1.86 -21.18 -24.57
C ALA A 66 -2.64 -21.77 -23.38
N GLU A 67 -2.15 -21.62 -22.16
CA GLU A 67 -2.77 -22.16 -20.94
C GLU A 67 -4.11 -21.48 -20.62
N ARG A 68 -4.31 -20.24 -21.09
CA ARG A 68 -5.48 -19.40 -20.79
C ARG A 68 -5.85 -18.50 -21.96
N THR A 69 -7.07 -18.01 -21.91
CA THR A 69 -7.52 -17.02 -22.89
C THR A 69 -6.89 -15.64 -22.64
N PRO A 70 -6.70 -14.80 -23.67
CA PRO A 70 -6.22 -13.43 -23.50
C PRO A 70 -7.04 -12.61 -22.50
N GLN A 71 -8.35 -12.84 -22.41
CA GLN A 71 -9.25 -12.16 -21.49
C GLN A 71 -8.99 -12.55 -20.04
N GLU A 72 -8.65 -13.81 -19.77
CA GLU A 72 -8.29 -14.28 -18.43
C GLU A 72 -6.96 -13.68 -17.98
N TRP A 73 -5.94 -13.67 -18.86
CA TRP A 73 -4.66 -13.03 -18.58
C TRP A 73 -4.81 -11.54 -18.27
N MET A 74 -5.66 -10.85 -19.03
CA MET A 74 -5.85 -9.39 -18.93
C MET A 74 -6.88 -8.99 -17.87
N ASN A 75 -7.38 -9.91 -17.04
CA ASN A 75 -8.35 -9.59 -16.01
C ASN A 75 -7.81 -8.54 -15.01
N GLY A 76 -8.51 -7.39 -14.94
CA GLY A 76 -8.09 -6.23 -14.12
C GLY A 76 -7.08 -5.29 -14.78
N TYR A 77 -6.69 -5.55 -16.03
CA TYR A 77 -5.90 -4.66 -16.88
C TYR A 77 -6.72 -4.17 -18.07
N GLU A 78 -6.38 -3.02 -18.61
CA GLU A 78 -7.14 -2.42 -19.72
C GLU A 78 -6.49 -2.70 -21.07
N TRP A 79 -5.18 -2.60 -21.15
CA TRP A 79 -4.42 -2.83 -22.37
C TRP A 79 -2.99 -3.33 -22.07
N ALA A 80 -2.35 -3.92 -23.08
CA ALA A 80 -0.94 -4.26 -23.05
C ALA A 80 -0.29 -3.99 -24.40
N MET A 81 1.02 -3.72 -24.41
CA MET A 81 1.83 -3.62 -25.61
C MET A 81 3.25 -4.15 -25.36
N VAL A 82 3.92 -4.53 -26.42
CA VAL A 82 5.35 -4.86 -26.44
C VAL A 82 6.06 -3.90 -27.40
N LEU A 83 7.10 -3.25 -26.88
CA LEU A 83 7.95 -2.38 -27.66
C LEU A 83 9.24 -3.12 -28.04
N ASP A 84 9.72 -2.89 -29.26
CA ASP A 84 11.03 -3.33 -29.70
C ASP A 84 12.15 -2.41 -29.17
N ASP A 85 13.41 -2.74 -29.45
CA ASP A 85 14.59 -1.98 -29.00
C ASP A 85 14.65 -0.55 -29.56
N VAL A 86 13.87 -0.26 -30.60
CA VAL A 86 13.78 1.06 -31.25
C VAL A 86 12.59 1.87 -30.72
N GLY A 87 11.69 1.23 -29.97
CA GLY A 87 10.49 1.84 -29.39
C GLY A 87 9.25 1.75 -30.30
N ASN A 88 9.25 0.90 -31.31
CA ASN A 88 8.05 0.62 -32.09
C ASN A 88 7.20 -0.44 -31.41
N ILE A 89 5.88 -0.37 -31.60
CA ILE A 89 4.97 -1.38 -31.09
C ILE A 89 5.06 -2.63 -31.95
N ARG A 90 5.58 -3.71 -31.38
CA ARG A 90 5.70 -5.02 -32.01
C ARG A 90 4.43 -5.87 -31.84
N TRP A 91 3.74 -5.67 -30.74
CA TRP A 91 2.51 -6.38 -30.38
C TRP A 91 1.65 -5.52 -29.46
N SER A 92 0.33 -5.68 -29.52
CA SER A 92 -0.60 -4.98 -28.62
C SER A 92 -1.90 -5.74 -28.40
N TYR A 93 -2.49 -5.53 -27.23
CA TYR A 93 -3.83 -6.01 -26.87
C TYR A 93 -4.63 -4.88 -26.24
N GLY A 94 -5.82 -4.60 -26.78
CA GLY A 94 -6.71 -3.56 -26.24
C GLY A 94 -6.16 -2.13 -26.26
N LEU A 95 -5.08 -1.87 -27.02
CA LEU A 95 -4.37 -0.60 -26.99
C LEU A 95 -5.23 0.55 -27.51
N PRO A 96 -5.40 1.66 -26.74
CA PRO A 96 -6.06 2.87 -27.20
C PRO A 96 -5.37 3.49 -28.45
N GLN A 97 -6.14 4.08 -29.35
CA GLN A 97 -5.61 4.64 -30.60
C GLN A 97 -4.60 5.77 -30.38
N ASP A 98 -4.79 6.57 -29.35
CA ASP A 98 -3.90 7.66 -28.95
C ASP A 98 -2.53 7.17 -28.46
N LEU A 99 -2.41 5.91 -28.08
CA LEU A 99 -1.17 5.27 -27.65
C LEU A 99 -0.47 4.49 -28.78
N ASN A 100 -1.09 4.36 -29.95
CA ASN A 100 -0.55 3.58 -31.06
C ASN A 100 0.43 4.43 -31.90
N HIS A 101 1.63 4.67 -31.35
CA HIS A 101 2.72 5.38 -32.01
C HIS A 101 4.07 4.87 -31.50
N ALA A 102 5.16 5.24 -32.20
CA ALA A 102 6.52 4.91 -31.74
C ALA A 102 6.91 5.78 -30.53
N TYR A 103 7.67 5.21 -29.62
CA TYR A 103 8.13 5.85 -28.40
C TYR A 103 9.64 6.08 -28.41
N THR A 104 10.07 7.27 -28.04
CA THR A 104 11.50 7.53 -27.84
C THR A 104 11.99 6.90 -26.53
N PRO A 105 13.31 6.64 -26.38
CA PRO A 105 13.86 6.21 -25.10
C PRO A 105 13.53 7.16 -23.95
N GLY A 106 13.40 8.46 -24.22
CA GLY A 106 12.99 9.47 -23.24
C GLY A 106 11.53 9.31 -22.80
N ASP A 107 10.62 8.98 -23.71
CA ASP A 107 9.22 8.70 -23.39
C ASP A 107 9.11 7.43 -22.55
N ILE A 108 9.83 6.38 -22.93
CA ILE A 108 9.89 5.11 -22.18
C ILE A 108 10.38 5.35 -20.76
N ALA A 109 11.48 6.08 -20.58
CA ALA A 109 12.02 6.41 -19.27
C ALA A 109 11.04 7.22 -18.41
N LYS A 110 10.23 8.08 -19.03
CA LYS A 110 9.23 8.89 -18.35
C LYS A 110 8.05 8.04 -17.89
N PHE A 111 7.41 7.26 -18.76
CA PHE A 111 6.21 6.52 -18.39
C PHE A 111 6.51 5.26 -17.57
N SER A 112 7.66 4.62 -17.74
CA SER A 112 8.03 3.41 -17.00
C SER A 112 7.97 3.60 -15.48
N ARG A 113 8.17 4.82 -15.01
CA ARG A 113 8.11 5.14 -13.57
C ARG A 113 6.68 5.42 -13.10
N TRP A 114 5.80 5.96 -13.96
CA TRP A 114 4.55 6.57 -13.51
C TRP A 114 3.34 6.17 -14.36
N TYR A 115 3.00 7.01 -15.34
CA TYR A 115 1.79 6.94 -16.12
C TYR A 115 2.11 7.17 -17.60
N LEU A 116 1.34 6.53 -18.47
CA LEU A 116 1.27 6.82 -19.89
C LEU A 116 -0.14 7.33 -20.21
N ALA A 117 -0.28 8.61 -20.60
CA ALA A 117 -1.57 9.26 -20.87
C ALA A 117 -2.62 9.01 -19.76
N ASP A 118 -2.23 9.21 -18.49
CA ASP A 118 -3.00 8.99 -17.25
C ASP A 118 -3.33 7.51 -16.92
N TYR A 119 -2.88 6.56 -17.71
CA TYR A 119 -2.91 5.14 -17.36
C TYR A 119 -1.75 4.79 -16.43
N PRO A 120 -2.00 4.21 -15.25
CA PRO A 120 -0.93 3.61 -14.45
C PRO A 120 -0.33 2.43 -15.20
N VAL A 121 0.97 2.42 -15.48
CA VAL A 121 1.61 1.37 -16.28
C VAL A 121 2.68 0.61 -15.50
N PHE A 122 2.83 -0.68 -15.79
CA PHE A 122 3.95 -1.49 -15.35
C PHE A 122 4.75 -1.93 -16.57
N CYS A 123 6.08 -1.92 -16.43
CA CYS A 123 7.01 -2.23 -17.51
C CYS A 123 7.95 -3.35 -17.08
N TRP A 124 8.12 -4.36 -17.93
CA TRP A 124 8.98 -5.51 -17.72
C TRP A 124 9.88 -5.70 -18.95
N THR A 125 11.17 -5.87 -18.72
CA THR A 125 12.12 -6.12 -19.81
C THR A 125 12.27 -7.60 -19.99
N GLU A 126 11.85 -8.08 -21.16
CA GLU A 126 11.84 -9.49 -21.53
C GLU A 126 12.71 -9.73 -22.78
N PRO A 127 13.12 -10.97 -23.07
CA PRO A 127 13.90 -11.28 -24.26
C PRO A 127 13.21 -10.87 -25.58
N TYR A 128 11.89 -10.80 -25.60
CA TYR A 128 11.09 -10.40 -26.77
C TYR A 128 10.89 -8.88 -26.88
N GLY A 129 11.37 -8.08 -25.92
CA GLY A 129 11.24 -6.63 -25.89
C GLY A 129 10.73 -6.08 -24.57
N LEU A 130 10.32 -4.81 -24.55
CA LEU A 130 9.74 -4.15 -23.38
C LEU A 130 8.24 -4.39 -23.32
N PHE A 131 7.81 -5.24 -22.40
CA PHE A 131 6.40 -5.44 -22.10
C PHE A 131 5.86 -4.30 -21.25
N VAL A 132 4.77 -3.67 -21.69
CA VAL A 132 4.11 -2.57 -20.99
C VAL A 132 2.63 -2.92 -20.84
N ILE A 133 2.12 -2.87 -19.62
CA ILE A 133 0.74 -3.17 -19.30
C ILE A 133 0.09 -2.01 -18.55
N GLY A 134 -1.09 -1.60 -18.97
CA GLY A 134 -1.84 -0.47 -18.44
C GLY A 134 -3.05 -0.90 -17.63
N LEU A 135 -3.23 -0.24 -16.49
CA LEU A 135 -4.43 -0.31 -15.67
C LEU A 135 -5.43 0.77 -16.09
N PRO A 136 -6.72 0.63 -15.76
CA PRO A 136 -7.72 1.68 -15.99
C PRO A 136 -7.30 3.03 -15.40
N LYS A 137 -7.63 4.12 -16.08
CA LYS A 137 -7.33 5.48 -15.62
C LYS A 137 -7.91 5.72 -14.22
N GLY A 138 -7.10 6.29 -13.33
CA GLY A 138 -7.52 6.59 -11.97
C GLY A 138 -7.65 5.38 -11.04
N SER A 139 -7.35 4.16 -11.49
CA SER A 139 -7.46 2.93 -10.68
C SER A 139 -6.35 2.79 -9.64
N LEU A 140 -5.20 3.40 -9.88
CA LEU A 140 -4.04 3.31 -8.99
C LEU A 140 -3.31 4.65 -8.95
N TRP A 141 -3.02 5.13 -7.74
CA TRP A 141 -2.14 6.27 -7.55
C TRP A 141 -0.72 5.79 -7.23
N LYS A 142 0.20 6.00 -8.18
CA LYS A 142 1.61 5.67 -8.01
C LYS A 142 2.33 6.81 -7.28
N TYR A 143 3.06 6.48 -6.25
CA TYR A 143 3.93 7.41 -5.53
C TYR A 143 5.26 6.74 -5.19
N SER A 144 6.33 7.52 -5.15
CA SER A 144 7.64 7.01 -4.73
C SER A 144 7.95 7.46 -3.33
N ILE A 145 8.14 6.50 -2.43
CA ILE A 145 8.70 6.76 -1.10
C ILE A 145 10.16 6.29 -1.14
N TYR A 146 11.06 7.23 -0.88
CA TYR A 146 12.49 6.92 -0.72
C TYR A 146 12.84 7.10 0.75
N SER A 147 13.35 6.07 1.39
CA SER A 147 13.89 6.14 2.74
C SER A 147 15.23 5.42 2.79
N SER A 148 16.15 5.90 3.66
CA SER A 148 17.35 5.13 3.93
C SER A 148 16.99 3.85 4.69
N PRO A 149 17.77 2.76 4.55
CA PRO A 149 17.57 1.54 5.33
C PRO A 149 17.56 1.81 6.84
N ASP A 150 18.43 2.71 7.30
CA ASP A 150 18.53 3.10 8.71
C ASP A 150 17.26 3.81 9.21
N PHE A 151 16.66 4.66 8.37
CA PHE A 151 15.40 5.31 8.70
C PHE A 151 14.25 4.27 8.80
N ALA A 152 14.16 3.35 7.85
CA ALA A 152 13.15 2.29 7.87
C ALA A 152 13.28 1.40 9.11
N LEU A 153 14.51 0.99 9.46
CA LEU A 153 14.79 0.22 10.68
C LEU A 153 14.49 1.03 11.94
N SER A 154 14.81 2.33 11.96
CA SER A 154 14.52 3.20 13.10
C SER A 154 13.01 3.36 13.32
N MET A 155 12.22 3.47 12.26
CA MET A 155 10.76 3.52 12.35
C MET A 155 10.18 2.29 13.03
N VAL A 156 10.64 1.09 12.65
CA VAL A 156 10.19 -0.17 13.25
C VAL A 156 10.57 -0.26 14.75
N ARG A 157 11.67 0.36 15.19
CA ARG A 157 12.13 0.33 16.57
C ARG A 157 11.55 1.47 17.41
N VAL A 158 11.56 2.69 16.87
CA VAL A 158 11.21 3.91 17.61
C VAL A 158 9.69 4.05 17.79
N LEU A 159 8.87 3.71 16.79
CA LEU A 159 7.41 3.83 16.90
C LEU A 159 6.82 3.00 18.04
N PRO A 160 7.12 1.69 18.17
CA PRO A 160 6.61 0.91 19.29
C PRO A 160 7.15 1.40 20.64
N ALA A 161 8.43 1.77 20.70
CA ALA A 161 9.04 2.30 21.93
C ALA A 161 8.41 3.63 22.36
N ALA A 162 8.16 4.53 21.42
CA ALA A 162 7.46 5.80 21.68
C ALA A 162 6.02 5.58 22.13
N ALA A 163 5.29 4.64 21.50
CA ALA A 163 3.94 4.29 21.91
C ALA A 163 3.89 3.74 23.34
N LEU A 164 4.80 2.83 23.69
CA LEU A 164 4.94 2.31 25.06
C LEU A 164 5.31 3.43 26.04
N GLY A 165 6.23 4.32 25.68
CA GLY A 165 6.62 5.47 26.50
C GLY A 165 5.46 6.41 26.80
N LEU A 166 4.65 6.73 25.77
CA LEU A 166 3.45 7.55 25.93
C LEU A 166 2.40 6.88 26.82
N LEU A 167 2.22 5.57 26.68
CA LEU A 167 1.31 4.79 27.52
C LEU A 167 1.75 4.81 28.98
N MET A 168 3.03 4.57 29.24
CA MET A 168 3.60 4.63 30.61
C MET A 168 3.47 6.02 31.21
N LEU A 169 3.75 7.08 30.43
CA LEU A 169 3.58 8.46 30.88
C LEU A 169 2.12 8.76 31.25
N GLY A 170 1.18 8.32 30.42
CA GLY A 170 -0.25 8.44 30.68
C GLY A 170 -0.66 7.77 31.99
N LEU A 171 -0.19 6.55 32.24
CA LEU A 171 -0.45 5.82 33.49
C LEU A 171 0.13 6.53 34.73
N VAL A 172 1.36 7.05 34.63
CA VAL A 172 2.01 7.82 35.71
C VAL A 172 1.23 9.10 36.02
N LEU A 173 0.81 9.84 34.99
CA LEU A 173 0.00 11.04 35.14
C LEU A 173 -1.37 10.75 35.78
N CYS A 174 -2.04 9.70 35.35
CA CYS A 174 -3.32 9.27 35.94
C CYS A 174 -3.16 8.87 37.41
N PHE A 175 -2.09 8.13 37.75
CA PHE A 175 -1.78 7.78 39.12
C PHE A 175 -1.49 9.03 39.96
N TRP A 176 -0.66 9.95 39.46
CA TRP A 176 -0.31 11.19 40.18
C TRP A 176 -1.53 12.09 40.43
N LEU A 177 -2.39 12.27 39.42
CA LEU A 177 -3.63 13.04 39.56
C LEU A 177 -4.59 12.40 40.57
N SER A 178 -4.74 11.09 40.51
CA SER A 178 -5.57 10.33 41.47
C SER A 178 -5.03 10.46 42.89
N TRP A 179 -3.70 10.39 43.08
CA TRP A 179 -3.06 10.58 44.36
C TRP A 179 -3.26 11.98 44.92
N ARG A 180 -3.08 13.01 44.04
CA ARG A 180 -3.24 14.42 44.44
C ARG A 180 -4.69 14.75 44.81
N GLY A 181 -5.67 14.23 44.05
CA GLY A 181 -7.09 14.38 44.35
C GLY A 181 -7.50 13.75 45.65
N ALA A 182 -6.93 12.59 45.96
CA ALA A 182 -7.24 11.86 47.17
C ALA A 182 -6.65 12.54 48.41
N LYS A 183 -5.46 13.15 48.35
CA LYS A 183 -4.90 13.93 49.48
C LYS A 183 -5.74 15.16 49.84
N ARG A 184 -6.38 15.78 48.87
CA ARG A 184 -7.28 16.94 49.11
C ARG A 184 -8.55 16.57 49.85
N LEU A 185 -9.00 15.32 49.74
CA LEU A 185 -10.20 14.84 50.44
C LEU A 185 -9.89 14.40 51.90
N GLU A 186 -8.64 14.22 52.29
CA GLU A 186 -8.25 13.91 53.65
C GLU A 186 -8.02 15.20 54.53
N THR A 187 -7.98 16.39 53.88
CA THR A 187 -7.74 17.68 54.54
C THR A 187 -9.04 18.49 54.75
N VAL A 188 -10.21 17.92 54.44
CA VAL A 188 -11.55 18.45 54.74
C VAL A 188 -12.24 17.52 55.72
#